data_b424abe3e6b6a886c2bc88afb8211100
#
_entry.id   b424abe3e6b6a886c2bc88afb8211100
#
_cell.length_a   1.000
_cell.length_b   1.000
_cell.length_c   1.000
_cell.angle_alpha   90.00
_cell.angle_beta   90.00
_cell.angle_gamma   90.00
#
_symmetry.space_group_name_H-M   'P 1'
#
loop_
_entity.id
_entity.type
_entity.pdbx_description
1 polymer ?
#
loop_
_entity_poly.entity_id
_entity_poly.type
_entity_poly.pdbx_seq_one_letter_code
_entity_poly.pdbx_strand_id
1 'polypeptide(L)'
;MTRRDGGRLWALTLLLAAVPAQAEAQDPKDTLADTVRDRGFRCERALSAEPDRAQSRPDQAVWILRCSNGRYRVRYPGDTAPQVEPLA
;
A
#
# COMPACT_ATOMS: atom_id res chain seq x y z
N MET A 1 -27.55 -19.92 42.84
CA MET A 1 -27.32 -19.56 42.56
C MET A 1 -26.87 -19.24 42.08
N THR A 2 -26.80 -18.96 41.90
CA THR A 2 -26.27 -18.58 41.46
C THR A 2 -25.97 -18.17 40.83
N ARG A 3 -25.86 -18.03 40.36
CA ARG A 3 -25.51 -17.59 39.73
C ARG A 3 -24.87 -17.27 39.17
N ARG A 4 -24.73 -17.28 38.98
CA ARG A 4 -24.12 -16.92 38.52
C ARG A 4 -23.61 -16.94 37.82
N ASP A 5 -23.45 -17.21 37.70
CA ASP A 5 -22.92 -17.14 37.03
C ASP A 5 -22.87 -16.99 36.25
N GLY A 6 -22.92 -17.03 36.03
CA GLY A 6 -22.91 -17.06 35.02
C GLY A 6 -22.42 -16.32 34.18
N GLY A 7 -22.52 -15.83 34.22
CA GLY A 7 -22.16 -15.10 33.35
C GLY A 7 -20.94 -15.00 33.00
N ARG A 8 -20.52 -15.30 33.39
CA ARG A 8 -19.48 -15.11 33.09
C ARG A 8 -19.10 -15.44 32.01
N LEU A 9 -19.47 -15.68 31.61
CA LEU A 9 -19.09 -16.10 30.61
C LEU A 9 -18.90 -15.25 29.72
N TRP A 10 -19.29 -14.51 29.67
CA TRP A 10 -19.15 -13.76 28.78
C TRP A 10 -18.08 -13.37 28.50
N ALA A 11 -17.63 -13.53 29.16
CA ALA A 11 -16.55 -13.17 28.95
C ALA A 11 -15.97 -13.47 27.81
N LEU A 12 -15.94 -13.97 27.51
CA LEU A 12 -15.27 -14.33 26.55
C LEU A 12 -15.36 -13.86 25.37
N THR A 13 -15.90 -13.49 25.25
CA THR A 13 -16.09 -13.16 24.09
C THR A 13 -15.41 -12.22 23.58
N LEU A 14 -15.12 -11.73 24.02
CA LEU A 14 -14.53 -10.82 23.53
C LEU A 14 -13.62 -10.84 22.85
N LEU A 15 -13.33 -11.05 22.77
CA LEU A 15 -12.46 -10.98 22.21
C LEU A 15 -12.15 -10.94 21.26
N LEU A 16 -12.27 -10.93 20.97
CA LEU A 16 -11.99 -11.00 20.11
C LEU A 16 -11.77 -10.49 19.23
N ALA A 17 -11.89 -10.28 19.06
CA ALA A 17 -11.99 -9.82 18.20
C ALA A 17 -11.20 -9.03 17.65
N ALA A 18 -10.63 -8.68 17.89
CA ALA A 18 -9.79 -7.94 17.59
C ALA A 18 -9.13 -7.94 16.46
N VAL A 19 -9.31 -7.96 15.61
CA VAL A 19 -8.64 -8.03 14.64
C VAL A 19 -8.16 -7.04 13.92
N PRO A 20 -7.33 -6.75 13.71
CA PRO A 20 -6.61 -5.85 13.13
C PRO A 20 -6.46 -5.84 11.76
N ALA A 21 -7.30 -5.58 11.13
CA ALA A 21 -7.15 -5.59 9.80
C ALA A 21 -6.27 -4.59 9.23
N GLN A 22 -5.98 -3.59 9.92
CA GLN A 22 -5.17 -2.61 9.33
C GLN A 22 -3.81 -3.12 9.01
N ALA A 23 -3.46 -4.18 9.56
CA ALA A 23 -2.17 -4.68 9.28
C ALA A 23 -2.00 -5.05 7.85
N GLU A 24 -3.08 -5.10 7.10
CA GLU A 24 -2.91 -5.47 5.76
C GLU A 24 -2.71 -4.34 4.84
N ALA A 25 -2.63 -3.13 5.31
CA ALA A 25 -2.39 -2.02 4.43
C ALA A 25 -1.04 -2.18 3.76
N GLN A 26 -1.00 -2.13 2.47
CA GLN A 26 0.23 -2.34 1.74
C GLN A 26 1.03 -1.05 1.70
N ASP A 27 2.33 -1.15 1.84
CA ASP A 27 3.21 0.00 1.73
C ASP A 27 3.15 0.54 0.31
N PRO A 28 3.06 1.84 0.11
CA PRO A 28 3.02 2.40 -1.24
C PRO A 28 4.15 1.93 -2.15
N LYS A 29 5.35 1.73 -1.62
CA LYS A 29 6.46 1.32 -2.46
C LYS A 29 6.23 -0.07 -3.06
N ASP A 30 5.54 -0.95 -2.33
CA ASP A 30 5.29 -2.29 -2.84
C ASP A 30 4.24 -2.27 -3.94
N THR A 31 3.20 -1.47 -3.77
CA THR A 31 2.18 -1.31 -4.80
C THR A 31 2.81 -0.71 -6.07
N LEU A 32 3.65 0.30 -5.90
CA LEU A 32 4.31 0.92 -7.05
C LEU A 32 5.26 -0.03 -7.73
N ALA A 33 5.95 -0.87 -6.96
CA ALA A 33 6.84 -1.86 -7.56
C ALA A 33 6.07 -2.85 -8.40
N ASP A 34 4.91 -3.28 -7.94
CA ASP A 34 4.07 -4.16 -8.73
C ASP A 34 3.64 -3.49 -10.04
N THR A 35 3.28 -2.22 -9.97
CA THR A 35 2.90 -1.48 -11.17
C THR A 35 4.05 -1.40 -12.16
N VAL A 36 5.26 -1.10 -11.67
CA VAL A 36 6.44 -0.98 -12.52
C VAL A 36 6.72 -2.32 -13.20
N ARG A 37 6.65 -3.41 -12.46
CA ARG A 37 6.88 -4.74 -13.02
C ARG A 37 5.81 -5.12 -14.03
N ASP A 38 4.56 -4.78 -13.74
CA ASP A 38 3.46 -5.05 -14.66
C ASP A 38 3.63 -4.31 -15.98
N ARG A 39 4.30 -3.18 -15.96
CA ARG A 39 4.54 -2.42 -17.18
C ARG A 39 5.83 -2.86 -17.88
N GLY A 40 6.44 -3.92 -17.41
CA GLY A 40 7.60 -4.49 -18.09
C GLY A 40 8.94 -3.98 -17.63
N PHE A 41 8.98 -3.21 -16.56
CA PHE A 41 10.25 -2.71 -16.03
C PHE A 41 10.69 -3.56 -14.85
N ARG A 42 11.96 -3.44 -14.51
CA ARG A 42 12.51 -4.25 -13.47
C ARG A 42 12.67 -3.46 -12.19
N CYS A 43 12.14 -3.95 -11.12
CA CYS A 43 12.40 -3.42 -9.79
C CYS A 43 12.80 -4.59 -8.93
N GLU A 44 14.10 -4.74 -8.69
CA GLU A 44 14.61 -5.89 -7.96
C GLU A 44 14.14 -5.83 -6.53
N ARG A 45 14.23 -4.67 -5.92
CA ARG A 45 13.75 -4.47 -4.57
C ARG A 45 13.27 -3.04 -4.44
N ALA A 46 12.07 -2.86 -3.93
CA ALA A 46 11.53 -1.53 -3.70
C ALA A 46 12.16 -0.96 -2.44
N LEU A 47 12.74 0.21 -2.53
CA LEU A 47 13.43 0.83 -1.40
C LEU A 47 12.63 1.96 -0.79
N SER A 48 12.02 2.81 -1.61
CA SER A 48 11.22 3.91 -1.09
C SER A 48 10.29 4.43 -2.17
N ALA A 49 9.23 5.08 -1.75
CA ALA A 49 8.29 5.73 -2.64
C ALA A 49 7.92 7.08 -2.05
N GLU A 50 7.94 8.11 -2.89
CA GLU A 50 7.60 9.46 -2.47
C GLU A 50 6.72 10.11 -3.51
N PRO A 51 5.73 10.90 -3.09
CA PRO A 51 4.96 11.67 -4.06
C PRO A 51 5.85 12.69 -4.76
N ASP A 52 5.68 12.83 -6.05
CA ASP A 52 6.38 13.87 -6.79
C ASP A 52 5.44 15.07 -6.84
N ARG A 53 5.60 15.95 -5.87
CA ARG A 53 4.64 17.05 -5.71
C ARG A 53 4.70 18.04 -6.84
N ALA A 54 5.85 18.18 -7.45
CA ALA A 54 6.00 19.11 -8.56
C ALA A 54 5.24 18.66 -9.80
N GLN A 55 5.05 17.33 -9.94
CA GLN A 55 4.38 16.76 -11.10
C GLN A 55 2.95 16.36 -10.83
N SER A 56 2.56 16.24 -9.57
CA SER A 56 1.23 15.77 -9.22
C SER A 56 0.18 16.84 -9.43
N ARG A 57 -1.02 16.43 -9.80
CA ARG A 57 -2.19 17.29 -9.95
C ARG A 57 -3.35 16.65 -9.23
N PRO A 58 -4.41 17.38 -8.94
CA PRO A 58 -5.51 16.79 -8.17
C PRO A 58 -6.09 15.52 -8.74
N ASP A 59 -6.10 15.39 -10.07
CA ASP A 59 -6.63 14.18 -10.69
C ASP A 59 -5.55 13.29 -11.26
N GLN A 60 -4.28 13.53 -10.91
CA GLN A 60 -3.22 12.77 -11.52
C GLN A 60 -2.04 12.67 -10.56
N ALA A 61 -2.03 11.62 -9.80
CA ALA A 61 -0.97 11.40 -8.82
C ALA A 61 0.31 10.94 -9.52
N VAL A 62 1.43 11.48 -9.08
CA VAL A 62 2.73 11.11 -9.62
C VAL A 62 3.65 10.76 -8.45
N TRP A 63 4.34 9.64 -8.58
CA TRP A 63 5.21 9.14 -7.53
C TRP A 63 6.60 8.85 -8.08
N ILE A 64 7.60 8.96 -7.20
CA ILE A 64 8.96 8.49 -7.52
C ILE A 64 9.19 7.23 -6.72
N LEU A 65 9.45 6.14 -7.41
CA LEU A 65 9.78 4.86 -6.80
C LEU A 65 11.28 4.64 -6.94
N ARG A 66 11.92 4.34 -5.82
CA ARG A 66 13.33 3.96 -5.86
C ARG A 66 13.43 2.46 -5.69
N CYS A 67 14.07 1.82 -6.65
CA CYS A 67 14.37 0.40 -6.61
C CYS A 67 15.87 0.23 -6.48
N SER A 68 16.30 -0.94 -6.07
CA SER A 68 17.75 -1.20 -5.93
C SER A 68 18.48 -1.07 -7.26
N ASN A 69 17.78 -1.23 -8.37
CA ASN A 69 18.40 -1.14 -9.70
C ASN A 69 18.13 0.20 -10.41
N GLY A 70 17.42 1.13 -9.79
CA GLY A 70 17.16 2.42 -10.44
C GLY A 70 15.93 3.09 -9.87
N ARG A 71 15.54 4.18 -10.53
CA ARG A 71 14.39 4.96 -10.11
C ARG A 71 13.39 5.06 -11.23
N TYR A 72 12.11 5.20 -10.85
CA TYR A 72 11.03 5.32 -11.82
C TYR A 72 10.06 6.40 -11.39
N ARG A 73 9.55 7.13 -12.34
CA ARG A 73 8.41 8.02 -12.10
C ARG A 73 7.16 7.26 -12.52
N VAL A 74 6.20 7.14 -11.62
CA VAL A 74 4.95 6.44 -11.89
C VAL A 74 3.82 7.44 -11.86
N ARG A 75 3.10 7.54 -12.94
CA ARG A 75 2.03 8.50 -13.09
C ARG A 75 0.71 7.76 -13.21
N TYR A 76 -0.27 8.20 -12.44
CA TYR A 76 -1.61 7.61 -12.47
C TYR A 76 -2.56 8.62 -13.09
N PRO A 77 -2.76 8.58 -14.41
CA PRO A 77 -3.77 9.45 -15.01
C PRO A 77 -5.15 9.03 -14.55
N GLY A 78 -6.07 9.94 -14.46
CA GLY A 78 -7.34 9.63 -13.85
C GLY A 78 -8.13 8.53 -14.52
N ASP A 79 -7.97 8.35 -15.82
CA ASP A 79 -8.84 7.44 -16.57
C ASP A 79 -8.11 6.45 -17.44
N THR A 80 -6.83 6.31 -17.32
CA THR A 80 -6.09 5.35 -18.14
C THR A 80 -5.11 4.58 -17.26
N ALA A 81 -4.45 3.62 -17.85
CA ALA A 81 -3.51 2.78 -17.13
C ALA A 81 -2.32 3.59 -16.64
N PRO A 82 -1.69 3.15 -15.57
CA PRO A 82 -0.50 3.84 -15.06
C PRO A 82 0.61 3.91 -16.10
N GLN A 83 1.35 4.99 -16.05
CA GLN A 83 2.50 5.20 -16.93
C GLN A 83 3.77 5.17 -16.11
N VAL A 84 4.79 4.49 -16.61
CA VAL A 84 6.06 4.35 -15.90
C VAL A 84 7.17 4.91 -16.78
N GLU A 85 8.01 5.70 -16.15
CA GLU A 85 9.13 6.34 -16.86
C GLU A 85 10.41 6.08 -16.08
N PRO A 86 11.38 5.40 -16.66
CA PRO A 86 12.66 5.21 -15.95
C PRO A 86 13.40 6.53 -15.83
N LEU A 87 14.04 6.73 -14.70
CA LEU A 87 14.82 7.92 -14.46
C LEU A 87 16.29 7.54 -14.37
N ALA A 88 17.11 8.42 -14.82
CA ALA A 88 18.54 8.14 -14.82
C ALA A 88 19.13 8.14 -13.42
#